data_b2896a9450c87b4e69b7d822dbba9075
#
_entry.id   b2896a9450c87b4e69b7d822dbba9075
#
_cell.length_a   1.000
_cell.length_b   1.000
_cell.length_c   1.000
_cell.angle_alpha   90.00
_cell.angle_beta   90.00
_cell.angle_gamma   90.00
#
_symmetry.space_group_name_H-M   'P 1'
#
loop_
_entity.id
_entity.type
_entity.pdbx_description
1 polymer ?
#
loop_
_entity_poly.entity_id
_entity_poly.type
_entity_poly.pdbx_seq_one_letter_code
_entity_poly.pdbx_strand_id
1 'polypeptide(L)'
;MVARSGEGPDRQAWQAAQAEAVRAPSTTLVVDAAILIAAVRGRSSGAMLRAAEGTILVTTDRVVQEARRRIELGLKRPELLAVLDDLAELLTVVPVVALEPFLGRCEETLRDAVPSRNGSLRDAHVLALAWSVDADVWTTHRDFAGTGVATWSTPNLMRALAEADPQ
;
A
#
# COMPACT_ATOMS: atom_id res chain seq x y z
N MET A 1 9.35 -42.82 38.23
CA MET A 1 8.53 -41.60 37.97
C MET A 1 9.46 -40.50 37.54
N VAL A 2 9.65 -40.33 36.23
CA VAL A 2 10.57 -39.34 35.66
C VAL A 2 9.73 -38.24 35.07
N ALA A 3 9.76 -37.06 35.67
CA ALA A 3 9.14 -35.85 35.16
C ALA A 3 9.92 -35.39 33.94
N ARG A 4 9.30 -35.44 32.75
CA ARG A 4 9.80 -34.76 31.56
C ARG A 4 9.37 -33.30 31.63
N SER A 5 10.32 -32.45 31.98
CA SER A 5 10.21 -31.01 31.80
C SER A 5 10.30 -30.73 30.30
N GLY A 6 9.15 -30.65 29.65
CA GLY A 6 9.07 -30.15 28.28
C GLY A 6 9.12 -28.62 28.31
N GLU A 7 10.29 -28.03 28.29
CA GLU A 7 10.44 -26.62 27.92
C GLU A 7 10.06 -26.49 26.44
N GLY A 8 8.88 -26.01 26.18
CA GLY A 8 8.48 -25.57 24.86
C GLY A 8 9.36 -24.42 24.38
N PRO A 9 9.52 -24.23 23.06
CA PRO A 9 10.38 -23.18 22.53
C PRO A 9 9.99 -21.83 23.16
N ASP A 10 11.00 -21.14 23.64
CA ASP A 10 10.90 -19.90 24.39
C ASP A 10 10.06 -18.89 23.61
N ARG A 11 8.90 -18.53 24.15
CA ARG A 11 7.99 -17.53 23.55
C ARG A 11 8.70 -16.19 23.32
N GLN A 12 9.70 -15.88 24.12
CA GLN A 12 10.48 -14.65 23.95
C GLN A 12 11.40 -14.73 22.74
N ALA A 13 12.02 -15.91 22.49
CA ALA A 13 12.82 -16.12 21.27
C ALA A 13 11.96 -16.06 20.01
N TRP A 14 10.72 -16.57 20.09
CA TRP A 14 9.75 -16.49 18.98
C TRP A 14 9.27 -15.06 18.72
N GLN A 15 9.01 -14.30 19.78
CA GLN A 15 8.64 -12.88 19.69
C GLN A 15 9.82 -12.02 19.20
N ALA A 16 11.04 -12.32 19.64
CA ALA A 16 12.26 -11.66 19.15
C ALA A 16 12.50 -11.97 17.67
N ALA A 17 12.36 -13.22 17.24
CA ALA A 17 12.47 -13.60 15.83
C ALA A 17 11.39 -12.97 14.94
N GLN A 18 10.17 -12.75 15.46
CA GLN A 18 9.12 -12.01 14.77
C GLN A 18 9.35 -10.50 14.75
N ALA A 19 9.98 -9.96 15.81
CA ALA A 19 10.36 -8.54 15.82
C ALA A 19 11.57 -8.24 14.91
N GLU A 20 12.43 -9.24 14.70
CA GLU A 20 13.62 -9.14 13.84
C GLU A 20 13.30 -9.26 12.34
N ALA A 21 12.12 -9.77 11.99
CA ALA A 21 11.64 -9.86 10.62
C ALA A 21 10.69 -8.69 10.27
N VAL A 22 11.05 -7.46 10.61
CA VAL A 22 10.40 -6.31 9.94
C VAL A 22 10.84 -6.35 8.48
N ARG A 23 10.00 -6.91 7.62
CA ARG A 23 10.23 -6.89 6.18
C ARG A 23 10.48 -5.46 5.74
N ALA A 24 11.59 -5.22 5.06
CA ALA A 24 11.80 -3.94 4.40
C ALA A 24 10.74 -3.74 3.31
N PRO A 25 10.24 -2.53 3.12
CA PRO A 25 9.35 -2.22 2.01
C PRO A 25 10.05 -2.50 0.68
N SER A 26 9.27 -2.86 -0.34
CA SER A 26 9.77 -2.91 -1.71
C SER A 26 10.33 -1.54 -2.12
N THR A 27 11.33 -1.54 -3.00
CA THR A 27 11.87 -0.32 -3.61
C THR A 27 10.85 0.43 -4.48
N THR A 28 9.75 -0.25 -4.82
CA THR A 28 8.61 0.33 -5.55
C THR A 28 7.34 0.16 -4.72
N LEU A 29 6.60 1.23 -4.57
CA LEU A 29 5.33 1.25 -3.82
C LEU A 29 4.19 1.73 -4.71
N VAL A 30 3.12 0.95 -4.77
CA VAL A 30 1.88 1.37 -5.41
C VAL A 30 1.07 2.20 -4.41
N VAL A 31 0.81 3.44 -4.75
CA VAL A 31 0.07 4.38 -3.90
C VAL A 31 -1.42 4.32 -4.24
N ASP A 32 -2.24 4.01 -3.27
CA ASP A 32 -3.71 3.93 -3.38
C ASP A 32 -4.38 5.31 -3.24
N ALA A 33 -5.60 5.44 -3.77
CA ALA A 33 -6.38 6.69 -3.72
C ALA A 33 -6.59 7.23 -2.29
N ALA A 34 -6.78 6.35 -1.31
CA ALA A 34 -6.93 6.74 0.09
C ALA A 34 -5.70 7.49 0.62
N ILE A 35 -4.50 7.11 0.20
CA ILE A 35 -3.25 7.78 0.59
C ILE A 35 -3.15 9.13 -0.08
N LEU A 36 -3.46 9.23 -1.39
CA LEU A 36 -3.46 10.51 -2.11
C LEU A 36 -4.43 11.52 -1.46
N ILE A 37 -5.65 11.08 -1.15
CA ILE A 37 -6.66 11.91 -0.49
C ILE A 37 -6.19 12.34 0.90
N ALA A 38 -5.57 11.44 1.67
CA ALA A 38 -5.01 11.78 2.98
C ALA A 38 -3.87 12.79 2.86
N ALA A 39 -3.01 12.66 1.85
CA ALA A 39 -1.89 13.57 1.58
C ALA A 39 -2.38 14.97 1.20
N VAL A 40 -3.35 15.08 0.29
CA VAL A 40 -3.97 16.34 -0.10
C VAL A 40 -4.59 17.07 1.11
N ARG A 41 -5.13 16.31 2.06
CA ARG A 41 -5.67 16.85 3.32
C ARG A 41 -4.59 17.18 4.38
N GLY A 42 -3.32 17.06 4.04
CA GLY A 42 -2.19 17.34 4.93
C GLY A 42 -1.84 16.23 5.92
N ARG A 43 -2.50 15.07 5.86
CA ARG A 43 -2.27 13.96 6.82
C ARG A 43 -1.10 13.06 6.48
N SER A 44 -0.76 12.94 5.20
CA SER A 44 0.28 12.03 4.70
C SER A 44 1.24 12.69 3.72
N SER A 45 1.18 14.00 3.53
CA SER A 45 2.03 14.72 2.58
C SER A 45 3.51 14.59 2.91
N GLY A 46 3.89 14.78 4.18
CA GLY A 46 5.26 14.58 4.65
C GLY A 46 5.74 13.13 4.49
N ALA A 47 4.83 12.15 4.69
CA ALA A 47 5.14 10.75 4.47
C ALA A 47 5.39 10.44 2.98
N MET A 48 4.63 11.06 2.06
CA MET A 48 4.86 10.90 0.62
C MET A 48 6.21 11.47 0.19
N LEU A 49 6.56 12.66 0.67
CA LEU A 49 7.86 13.26 0.39
C LEU A 49 9.00 12.36 0.91
N ARG A 50 8.91 11.89 2.14
CA ARG A 50 9.91 11.01 2.74
C ARG A 50 10.02 9.67 1.99
N ALA A 51 8.90 9.06 1.60
CA ALA A 51 8.91 7.83 0.83
C ALA A 51 9.55 8.03 -0.55
N ALA A 52 9.28 9.15 -1.22
CA ALA A 52 9.84 9.47 -2.54
C ALA A 52 11.37 9.66 -2.53
N GLU A 53 11.98 9.94 -1.38
CA GLU A 53 13.45 10.04 -1.27
C GLU A 53 14.16 8.69 -1.45
N GLY A 54 13.53 7.58 -1.09
CA GLY A 54 14.16 6.26 -1.07
C GLY A 54 13.42 5.18 -1.85
N THR A 55 12.22 5.46 -2.38
CA THR A 55 11.40 4.50 -3.12
C THR A 55 10.80 5.13 -4.38
N ILE A 56 10.51 4.28 -5.36
CA ILE A 56 9.78 4.67 -6.56
C ILE A 56 8.28 4.58 -6.23
N LEU A 57 7.59 5.71 -6.30
CA LEU A 57 6.16 5.76 -6.09
C LEU A 57 5.44 5.63 -7.44
N VAL A 58 4.56 4.65 -7.55
CA VAL A 58 3.76 4.40 -8.76
C VAL A 58 2.27 4.39 -8.41
N THR A 59 1.44 4.72 -9.35
CA THR A 59 -0.01 4.62 -9.22
C THR A 59 -0.66 4.44 -10.59
N THR A 60 -1.97 4.22 -10.64
CA THR A 60 -2.69 4.17 -11.92
C THR A 60 -3.39 5.50 -12.20
N ASP A 61 -3.65 5.77 -13.47
CA ASP A 61 -4.46 6.90 -13.90
C ASP A 61 -5.87 6.87 -13.28
N ARG A 62 -6.43 5.67 -13.07
CA ARG A 62 -7.72 5.48 -12.41
C ARG A 62 -7.69 5.89 -10.93
N VAL A 63 -6.61 5.61 -10.22
CA VAL A 63 -6.42 6.07 -8.83
C VAL A 63 -6.42 7.60 -8.78
N VAL A 64 -5.68 8.25 -9.67
CA VAL A 64 -5.64 9.72 -9.73
C VAL A 64 -7.02 10.30 -10.04
N GLN A 65 -7.75 9.71 -10.99
CA GLN A 65 -9.11 10.12 -11.31
C GLN A 65 -10.07 9.93 -10.13
N GLU A 66 -9.96 8.82 -9.41
CA GLU A 66 -10.76 8.58 -8.21
C GLU A 66 -10.46 9.61 -7.11
N ALA A 67 -9.19 9.88 -6.85
CA ALA A 67 -8.78 10.89 -5.89
C ALA A 67 -9.33 12.27 -6.28
N ARG A 68 -9.21 12.66 -7.54
CA ARG A 68 -9.74 13.90 -8.09
C ARG A 68 -11.24 14.01 -7.87
N ARG A 69 -11.99 12.98 -8.28
CA ARG A 69 -13.45 12.93 -8.10
C ARG A 69 -13.86 13.02 -6.63
N ARG A 70 -13.14 12.34 -5.74
CA ARG A 70 -13.40 12.39 -4.30
C ARG A 70 -13.14 13.78 -3.72
N ILE A 71 -12.10 14.46 -4.14
CA ILE A 71 -11.79 15.85 -3.71
C ILE A 71 -12.86 16.79 -4.19
N GLU A 72 -13.24 16.73 -5.46
CA GLU A 72 -14.18 17.64 -6.09
C GLU A 72 -15.62 17.43 -5.60
N LEU A 73 -16.13 16.19 -5.68
CA LEU A 73 -17.52 15.87 -5.41
C LEU A 73 -17.77 15.41 -3.97
N GLY A 74 -16.84 14.65 -3.38
CA GLY A 74 -16.97 14.13 -2.02
C GLY A 74 -16.61 15.13 -0.95
N LEU A 75 -15.43 15.75 -1.04
CA LEU A 75 -14.97 16.74 -0.09
C LEU A 75 -15.52 18.15 -0.42
N LYS A 76 -15.95 18.39 -1.65
CA LYS A 76 -16.37 19.68 -2.16
C LYS A 76 -15.30 20.76 -1.96
N ARG A 77 -14.05 20.39 -2.17
CA ARG A 77 -12.86 21.22 -1.98
C ARG A 77 -12.03 21.29 -3.27
N PRO A 78 -12.57 21.86 -4.38
CA PRO A 78 -11.88 21.89 -5.67
C PRO A 78 -10.53 22.63 -5.62
N GLU A 79 -10.33 23.52 -4.66
CA GLU A 79 -9.06 24.21 -4.45
C GLU A 79 -7.90 23.24 -4.06
N LEU A 80 -8.23 22.06 -3.57
CA LEU A 80 -7.23 21.03 -3.25
C LEU A 80 -6.76 20.23 -4.49
N LEU A 81 -7.36 20.43 -5.66
CA LEU A 81 -6.93 19.77 -6.88
C LEU A 81 -5.52 20.18 -7.31
N ALA A 82 -5.14 21.43 -7.09
CA ALA A 82 -3.77 21.88 -7.34
C ALA A 82 -2.75 21.12 -6.47
N VAL A 83 -3.08 20.87 -5.20
CA VAL A 83 -2.23 20.06 -4.30
C VAL A 83 -2.14 18.61 -4.79
N LEU A 84 -3.22 18.05 -5.32
CA LEU A 84 -3.19 16.72 -5.91
C LEU A 84 -2.28 16.68 -7.14
N ASP A 85 -2.33 17.69 -7.98
CA ASP A 85 -1.49 17.79 -9.18
C ASP A 85 0.00 17.86 -8.79
N ASP A 86 0.35 18.68 -7.79
CA ASP A 86 1.72 18.76 -7.26
C ASP A 86 2.19 17.41 -6.68
N LEU A 87 1.34 16.71 -5.92
CA LEU A 87 1.67 15.39 -5.38
C LEU A 87 1.78 14.32 -6.48
N ALA A 88 1.02 14.44 -7.56
CA ALA A 88 1.08 13.51 -8.67
C ALA A 88 2.43 13.58 -9.42
N GLU A 89 3.16 14.70 -9.33
CA GLU A 89 4.51 14.82 -9.89
C GLU A 89 5.53 13.90 -9.20
N LEU A 90 5.26 13.47 -7.96
CA LEU A 90 6.08 12.49 -7.23
C LEU A 90 5.83 11.04 -7.69
N LEU A 91 4.83 10.82 -8.54
CA LEU A 91 4.34 9.49 -8.91
C LEU A 91 4.61 9.19 -10.39
N THR A 92 4.97 7.96 -10.67
CA THR A 92 4.82 7.42 -12.01
C THR A 92 3.39 6.93 -12.20
N VAL A 93 2.63 7.59 -13.06
CA VAL A 93 1.24 7.23 -13.35
C VAL A 93 1.18 6.26 -14.51
N VAL A 94 0.68 5.05 -14.27
CA VAL A 94 0.55 3.98 -15.26
C VAL A 94 -0.90 3.92 -15.75
N PRO A 95 -1.15 3.99 -17.05
CA PRO A 95 -2.52 3.86 -17.58
C PRO A 95 -3.04 2.43 -17.36
N VAL A 96 -4.28 2.29 -16.88
CA VAL A 96 -4.89 0.97 -16.61
C VAL A 96 -4.92 0.08 -17.83
N VAL A 97 -5.04 0.63 -19.03
CA VAL A 97 -4.99 -0.14 -20.28
C VAL A 97 -3.69 -0.94 -20.43
N ALA A 98 -2.57 -0.47 -19.87
CA ALA A 98 -1.30 -1.20 -19.90
C ALA A 98 -1.31 -2.43 -18.96
N LEU A 99 -2.27 -2.52 -18.06
CA LEU A 99 -2.41 -3.60 -17.07
C LEU A 99 -3.45 -4.65 -17.50
N GLU A 100 -4.07 -4.49 -18.67
CA GLU A 100 -5.12 -5.37 -19.16
C GLU A 100 -4.78 -6.88 -19.09
N PRO A 101 -3.53 -7.32 -19.39
CA PRO A 101 -3.17 -8.74 -19.26
C PRO A 101 -3.27 -9.32 -17.85
N PHE A 102 -3.22 -8.48 -16.82
CA PHE A 102 -3.27 -8.89 -15.41
C PHE A 102 -4.66 -8.76 -14.79
N LEU A 103 -5.53 -7.90 -15.35
CA LEU A 103 -6.80 -7.51 -14.71
C LEU A 103 -7.70 -8.70 -14.41
N GLY A 104 -7.91 -9.61 -15.37
CA GLY A 104 -8.79 -10.76 -15.18
C GLY A 104 -8.38 -11.63 -13.99
N ARG A 105 -7.09 -11.94 -13.87
CA ARG A 105 -6.56 -12.72 -12.73
C ARG A 105 -6.66 -11.96 -11.41
N CYS A 106 -6.48 -10.65 -11.42
CA CYS A 106 -6.63 -9.81 -10.24
C CYS A 106 -8.08 -9.76 -9.77
N GLU A 107 -9.02 -9.64 -10.69
CA GLU A 107 -10.46 -9.67 -10.40
C GLU A 107 -10.89 -11.01 -9.79
N GLU A 108 -10.41 -12.13 -10.33
CA GLU A 108 -10.65 -13.46 -9.76
C GLU A 108 -10.09 -13.55 -8.33
N THR A 109 -8.85 -13.11 -8.12
CA THR A 109 -8.20 -13.14 -6.81
C THR A 109 -8.97 -12.30 -5.78
N LEU A 110 -9.45 -11.12 -6.16
CA LEU A 110 -10.24 -10.25 -5.28
C LEU A 110 -11.66 -10.78 -5.04
N ARG A 111 -12.26 -11.43 -6.03
CA ARG A 111 -13.60 -12.04 -5.91
C ARG A 111 -13.62 -13.18 -4.90
N ASP A 112 -12.57 -14.00 -4.91
CA ASP A 112 -12.41 -15.14 -4.01
C ASP A 112 -11.87 -14.73 -2.63
N ALA A 113 -11.63 -13.43 -2.42
CA ALA A 113 -11.18 -12.89 -1.15
C ALA A 113 -12.23 -13.11 -0.05
N VAL A 114 -11.77 -13.36 1.18
CA VAL A 114 -12.63 -13.59 2.35
C VAL A 114 -13.56 -12.39 2.56
N PRO A 115 -14.85 -12.59 2.92
CA PRO A 115 -15.83 -11.51 3.09
C PRO A 115 -15.40 -10.37 4.04
N SER A 116 -14.48 -10.65 4.97
CA SER A 116 -13.95 -9.66 5.91
C SER A 116 -13.03 -8.62 5.27
N ARG A 117 -12.72 -8.74 3.98
CA ARG A 117 -11.76 -7.86 3.31
C ARG A 117 -12.39 -6.65 2.65
N ASN A 118 -13.68 -6.60 2.44
CA ASN A 118 -14.34 -5.57 1.63
C ASN A 118 -13.66 -5.36 0.26
N GLY A 119 -12.94 -6.39 -0.25
CA GLY A 119 -12.22 -6.33 -1.51
C GLY A 119 -13.16 -5.97 -2.64
N SER A 120 -12.95 -4.81 -3.22
CA SER A 120 -13.71 -4.35 -4.37
C SER A 120 -13.00 -4.79 -5.65
N LEU A 121 -13.74 -5.37 -6.60
CA LEU A 121 -13.22 -5.58 -7.97
C LEU A 121 -12.73 -4.28 -8.61
N ARG A 122 -13.15 -3.14 -8.06
CA ARG A 122 -12.70 -1.82 -8.51
C ARG A 122 -11.21 -1.59 -8.25
N ASP A 123 -10.62 -2.31 -7.30
CA ASP A 123 -9.22 -2.17 -6.90
C ASP A 123 -8.30 -3.15 -7.65
N ALA A 124 -8.85 -3.94 -8.59
CA ALA A 124 -8.09 -4.90 -9.38
C ALA A 124 -6.91 -4.25 -10.14
N HIS A 125 -7.06 -3.02 -10.59
CA HIS A 125 -5.98 -2.29 -11.28
C HIS A 125 -4.81 -1.94 -10.35
N VAL A 126 -5.05 -1.71 -9.06
CA VAL A 126 -3.99 -1.47 -8.06
C VAL A 126 -3.20 -2.76 -7.84
N LEU A 127 -3.90 -3.90 -7.68
CA LEU A 127 -3.28 -5.22 -7.57
C LEU A 127 -2.52 -5.60 -8.84
N ALA A 128 -3.09 -5.32 -10.02
CA ALA A 128 -2.45 -5.58 -11.30
C ALA A 128 -1.15 -4.79 -11.46
N LEU A 129 -1.14 -3.52 -11.07
CA LEU A 129 0.08 -2.71 -11.07
C LEU A 129 1.11 -3.29 -10.11
N ALA A 130 0.72 -3.63 -8.87
CA ALA A 130 1.63 -4.22 -7.89
C ALA A 130 2.28 -5.52 -8.41
N TRP A 131 1.51 -6.40 -9.03
CA TRP A 131 2.05 -7.63 -9.62
C TRP A 131 2.95 -7.36 -10.84
N SER A 132 2.61 -6.38 -11.68
CA SER A 132 3.36 -6.10 -12.90
C SER A 132 4.76 -5.55 -12.63
N VAL A 133 4.98 -4.89 -11.51
CA VAL A 133 6.25 -4.26 -11.13
C VAL A 133 6.86 -4.81 -9.84
N ASP A 134 6.33 -5.93 -9.32
CA ASP A 134 6.75 -6.57 -8.07
C ASP A 134 6.83 -5.57 -6.89
N ALA A 135 5.77 -4.80 -6.73
CA ALA A 135 5.68 -3.73 -5.75
C ALA A 135 4.79 -4.09 -4.57
N ASP A 136 5.05 -3.47 -3.43
CA ASP A 136 4.13 -3.45 -2.29
C ASP A 136 3.06 -2.37 -2.49
N VAL A 137 1.93 -2.47 -1.80
CA VAL A 137 0.83 -1.50 -1.86
C VAL A 137 0.79 -0.64 -0.60
N TRP A 138 0.81 0.67 -0.77
CA TRP A 138 0.60 1.63 0.29
C TRP A 138 -0.88 2.05 0.32
N THR A 139 -1.59 1.62 1.35
CA THR A 139 -3.04 1.81 1.48
C THR A 139 -3.48 1.91 2.93
N THR A 140 -4.65 2.46 3.17
CA THR A 140 -5.33 2.43 4.48
C THR A 140 -6.28 1.24 4.62
N HIS A 141 -6.51 0.49 3.54
CA HIS A 141 -7.46 -0.61 3.47
C HIS A 141 -6.80 -1.98 3.61
N ARG A 142 -7.60 -2.98 3.98
CA ARG A 142 -7.17 -4.37 4.08
C ARG A 142 -7.51 -5.20 2.83
N ASP A 143 -7.95 -4.54 1.77
CA ASP A 143 -8.53 -5.16 0.59
C ASP A 143 -7.57 -6.10 -0.14
N PHE A 144 -6.27 -5.86 -0.02
CA PHE A 144 -5.23 -6.66 -0.66
C PHE A 144 -4.65 -7.77 0.24
N ALA A 145 -5.15 -7.96 1.46
CA ALA A 145 -4.63 -8.99 2.36
C ALA A 145 -4.83 -10.38 1.75
N GLY A 146 -3.75 -11.21 1.68
CA GLY A 146 -3.76 -12.57 1.14
C GLY A 146 -3.76 -12.66 -0.39
N THR A 147 -3.53 -11.56 -1.09
CA THR A 147 -3.30 -11.54 -2.54
C THR A 147 -1.85 -11.85 -2.94
N GLY A 148 -0.98 -12.12 -1.96
CA GLY A 148 0.45 -12.29 -2.17
C GLY A 148 1.24 -10.99 -2.21
N VAL A 149 0.58 -9.84 -2.13
CA VAL A 149 1.20 -8.52 -2.10
C VAL A 149 1.25 -8.00 -0.65
N ALA A 150 2.40 -7.50 -0.21
CA ALA A 150 2.50 -6.84 1.07
C ALA A 150 1.81 -5.47 1.03
N THR A 151 1.15 -5.12 2.13
CA THR A 151 0.45 -3.84 2.28
C THR A 151 1.02 -3.05 3.44
N TRP A 152 1.12 -1.74 3.26
CA TRP A 152 1.66 -0.82 4.25
C TRP A 152 0.65 0.25 4.62
N SER A 153 0.39 0.40 5.90
CA SER A 153 -0.20 1.63 6.44
C SER A 153 0.87 2.71 6.55
N THR A 154 0.49 3.97 6.54
CA THR A 154 1.45 5.09 6.67
C THR A 154 2.35 4.96 7.90
N PRO A 155 1.83 4.66 9.12
CA PRO A 155 2.71 4.53 10.29
C PRO A 155 3.71 3.38 10.16
N ASN A 156 3.29 2.22 9.62
CA ASN A 156 4.16 1.07 9.47
C ASN A 156 5.22 1.29 8.40
N LEU A 157 4.85 1.92 7.29
CA LEU A 157 5.78 2.28 6.22
C LEU A 157 6.85 3.26 6.73
N MET A 158 6.44 4.32 7.42
CA MET A 158 7.39 5.32 7.93
C MET A 158 8.38 4.71 8.94
N ARG A 159 7.92 3.82 9.80
CA ARG A 159 8.80 3.08 10.71
C ARG A 159 9.79 2.20 9.95
N ALA A 160 9.32 1.42 8.97
CA ALA A 160 10.18 0.53 8.21
C ALA A 160 11.22 1.29 7.38
N LEU A 161 10.87 2.43 6.80
CA LEU A 161 11.81 3.29 6.08
C LEU A 161 12.86 3.91 7.00
N ALA A 162 12.48 4.29 8.24
CA ALA A 162 13.42 4.80 9.22
C ALA A 162 14.40 3.74 9.71
N GLU A 163 13.96 2.48 9.82
CA GLU A 163 14.82 1.35 10.20
C GLU A 163 15.77 0.92 9.07
N ALA A 164 15.37 1.13 7.80
CA ALA A 164 16.18 0.80 6.63
C ALA A 164 17.29 1.83 6.34
N ASP A 165 17.17 3.05 6.86
CA ASP A 165 18.13 4.15 6.68
C ASP A 165 18.66 4.61 8.06
N PRO A 166 19.45 3.79 8.75
CA PRO A 166 20.10 4.22 9.99
C PRO A 166 21.18 5.26 9.66
N GLN A 167 20.91 6.52 10.00
CA GLN A 167 21.90 7.59 9.93
C GLN A 167 23.04 7.35 10.93
#